data_24698919d974d2a04751f96a69d4ee35
#
_entry.id   24698919d974d2a04751f96a69d4ee35
#
_cell.length_a   1.000
_cell.length_b   1.000
_cell.length_c   1.000
_cell.angle_alpha   90.00
_cell.angle_beta   90.00
_cell.angle_gamma   90.00
#
_symmetry.space_group_name_H-M   'P 1'
#
loop_
_entity.id
_entity.type
_entity.pdbx_description
1 polymer ?
#
loop_
_entity_poly.entity_id
_entity_poly.type
_entity_poly.pdbx_seq_one_letter_code
_entity_poly.pdbx_strand_id
1 'polypeptide(L)'
;MTNRVSSIGAQRWLSAIGFVLASLSPLTIVRADEPFVLVWPVACELGQTCFVQNFVDHDSSDAAKDFRCGSRTYNNHDGTDIRLIDTQAEKNGASVLAAAAGRVLRTRDGVSDISIRVAGRAAVAGKECGNGLVIDHGDGWSTQYCHLRKGSVVVMPDEVVKAGAPLGMVGLSGETEVPHLHLTVRHNGTVVDPFAYGQPPETCSGGRSLWSRPISDSFRYQEREIMNFGFAGTEATMDGIESGALAGQFDLVLRV
;
A
#
# COMPACT_ATOMS: atom_id res chain seq x y z
N MET A 1 46.88 -99.63 28.45
CA MET A 1 47.01 -98.26 28.95
C MET A 1 46.45 -97.39 27.91
N THR A 2 45.24 -96.93 28.09
CA THR A 2 44.47 -96.23 27.05
C THR A 2 44.12 -94.80 27.55
N ASN A 3 44.66 -93.83 26.94
CA ASN A 3 44.33 -92.41 27.21
C ASN A 3 43.21 -92.00 26.30
N ARG A 4 42.12 -91.61 26.90
CA ARG A 4 40.99 -90.88 26.24
C ARG A 4 41.29 -89.39 26.24
N VAL A 5 41.24 -88.82 25.09
CA VAL A 5 41.26 -87.35 24.91
C VAL A 5 39.78 -86.87 24.69
N SER A 6 39.35 -86.02 25.59
CA SER A 6 38.02 -85.42 25.55
C SER A 6 38.05 -84.20 24.63
N SER A 7 37.16 -84.13 23.66
CA SER A 7 36.94 -82.99 22.77
C SER A 7 36.02 -81.96 23.44
N ILE A 8 36.47 -80.71 23.57
CA ILE A 8 35.69 -79.58 24.03
C ILE A 8 35.02 -78.93 22.80
N GLY A 9 33.68 -79.02 22.80
CA GLY A 9 32.89 -78.39 21.76
C GLY A 9 32.83 -76.85 21.99
N ALA A 10 33.24 -76.11 20.98
CA ALA A 10 33.13 -74.63 20.93
C ALA A 10 31.71 -74.22 20.51
N GLN A 11 30.99 -73.64 21.41
CA GLN A 11 29.64 -73.10 21.16
C GLN A 11 29.77 -71.68 20.57
N ARG A 12 29.44 -71.52 19.27
CA ARG A 12 29.40 -70.22 18.60
C ARG A 12 28.13 -69.47 18.95
N TRP A 13 28.26 -68.34 19.65
CA TRP A 13 27.17 -67.37 19.86
C TRP A 13 27.09 -66.47 18.61
N LEU A 14 25.99 -66.58 17.88
CA LEU A 14 25.63 -65.64 16.80
C LEU A 14 24.90 -64.44 17.43
N SER A 15 25.61 -63.33 17.58
CA SER A 15 25.02 -62.04 17.97
C SER A 15 24.28 -61.46 16.75
N ALA A 16 22.96 -61.43 16.77
CA ALA A 16 22.15 -60.72 15.81
C ALA A 16 22.19 -59.21 16.14
N ILE A 17 22.91 -58.43 15.34
CA ILE A 17 22.87 -56.99 15.40
C ILE A 17 21.60 -56.51 14.65
N GLY A 18 20.54 -56.18 15.40
CA GLY A 18 19.36 -55.55 14.87
C GLY A 18 19.66 -54.12 14.43
N PHE A 19 19.63 -53.82 13.12
CA PHE A 19 19.65 -52.46 12.61
C PHE A 19 18.25 -51.85 12.81
N VAL A 20 18.12 -50.92 13.76
CA VAL A 20 16.94 -50.06 13.89
C VAL A 20 17.05 -48.97 12.84
N LEU A 21 16.33 -49.10 11.75
CA LEU A 21 16.12 -48.03 10.77
C LEU A 21 15.19 -46.98 11.39
N ALA A 22 15.76 -45.92 11.97
CA ALA A 22 15.00 -44.75 12.35
C ALA A 22 14.52 -44.03 11.10
N SER A 23 13.23 -44.14 10.79
CA SER A 23 12.57 -43.36 9.73
C SER A 23 12.54 -41.89 10.14
N LEU A 24 13.39 -41.07 9.56
CA LEU A 24 13.33 -39.62 9.62
C LEU A 24 12.14 -39.16 8.77
N SER A 25 10.97 -38.97 9.40
CA SER A 25 9.85 -38.28 8.75
C SER A 25 10.26 -36.83 8.54
N PRO A 26 10.11 -36.27 7.31
CA PRO A 26 10.37 -34.85 7.10
C PRO A 26 9.36 -34.06 7.92
N LEU A 27 9.87 -33.19 8.82
CA LEU A 27 9.10 -32.16 9.47
C LEU A 27 8.63 -31.18 8.39
N THR A 28 7.40 -31.32 7.93
CA THR A 28 6.71 -30.28 7.16
C THR A 28 6.55 -29.08 8.08
N ILE A 29 7.40 -28.08 7.91
CA ILE A 29 7.21 -26.77 8.53
C ILE A 29 5.95 -26.20 7.87
N VAL A 30 4.81 -26.29 8.55
CA VAL A 30 3.63 -25.51 8.21
C VAL A 30 4.03 -24.05 8.49
N ARG A 31 4.38 -23.33 7.42
CA ARG A 31 4.56 -21.90 7.48
C ARG A 31 3.18 -21.34 7.80
N ALA A 32 2.98 -20.80 8.99
CA ALA A 32 1.79 -20.01 9.27
C ALA A 32 1.77 -18.90 8.19
N ASP A 33 0.64 -18.79 7.47
CA ASP A 33 0.43 -17.68 6.54
C ASP A 33 0.61 -16.39 7.31
N GLU A 34 1.72 -15.73 7.07
CA GLU A 34 1.96 -14.39 7.62
C GLU A 34 0.88 -13.48 7.05
N PRO A 35 0.17 -12.74 7.92
CA PRO A 35 -0.90 -11.87 7.44
C PRO A 35 -0.35 -10.85 6.47
N PHE A 36 -1.06 -10.62 5.35
CA PHE A 36 -0.71 -9.56 4.42
C PHE A 36 -0.72 -8.20 5.13
N VAL A 37 0.41 -7.49 5.06
CA VAL A 37 0.65 -6.23 5.76
C VAL A 37 1.27 -5.22 4.80
N LEU A 38 0.78 -3.98 4.87
CA LEU A 38 1.23 -2.85 4.06
C LEU A 38 2.10 -1.89 4.89
N VAL A 39 3.22 -1.45 4.34
CA VAL A 39 3.96 -0.29 4.82
C VAL A 39 3.44 0.98 4.16
N TRP A 40 3.69 2.16 4.76
CA TRP A 40 3.21 3.42 4.20
C TRP A 40 3.86 3.71 2.84
N PRO A 41 3.06 4.00 1.79
CA PRO A 41 3.54 3.99 0.40
C PRO A 41 4.07 5.35 -0.08
N VAL A 42 4.23 6.34 0.78
CA VAL A 42 4.78 7.66 0.43
C VAL A 42 5.86 8.03 1.44
N ALA A 43 6.99 8.56 0.95
CA ALA A 43 8.05 9.08 1.80
C ALA A 43 7.65 10.46 2.36
N CYS A 44 6.78 10.47 3.35
CA CYS A 44 6.24 11.65 4.01
C CYS A 44 5.86 11.33 5.46
N GLU A 45 5.60 12.35 6.24
CA GLU A 45 5.16 12.23 7.62
C GLU A 45 3.65 12.40 7.68
N LEU A 46 2.94 11.26 7.91
CA LEU A 46 1.48 11.19 7.92
C LEU A 46 0.90 12.12 9.01
N GLY A 47 -0.02 12.98 8.63
CA GLY A 47 -0.63 13.99 9.49
C GLY A 47 0.19 15.28 9.63
N GLN A 48 1.35 15.39 8.93
CA GLN A 48 2.18 16.59 8.92
C GLN A 48 2.50 17.06 7.50
N THR A 49 3.14 16.21 6.69
CA THR A 49 3.54 16.56 5.31
C THR A 49 2.71 15.83 4.25
N CYS A 50 1.92 14.84 4.67
CA CYS A 50 0.89 14.22 3.85
C CYS A 50 -0.30 13.76 4.71
N PHE A 51 -1.45 13.59 4.05
CA PHE A 51 -2.73 13.30 4.70
C PHE A 51 -3.49 12.26 3.87
N VAL A 52 -4.28 11.41 4.52
CA VAL A 52 -5.30 10.63 3.79
C VAL A 52 -6.42 11.59 3.41
N GLN A 53 -6.63 11.83 2.14
CA GLN A 53 -7.70 12.70 1.66
C GLN A 53 -9.01 11.93 1.55
N ASN A 54 -9.00 10.80 0.83
CA ASN A 54 -10.17 9.96 0.62
C ASN A 54 -9.84 8.50 0.90
N PHE A 55 -10.85 7.76 1.36
CA PHE A 55 -10.84 6.32 1.59
C PHE A 55 -11.62 5.61 0.48
N VAL A 56 -11.58 4.28 0.46
CA VAL A 56 -12.42 3.46 -0.40
C VAL A 56 -13.90 3.74 -0.10
N ASP A 57 -14.72 3.76 -1.15
CA ASP A 57 -16.17 3.86 -1.02
C ASP A 57 -16.77 2.54 -0.53
N HIS A 58 -17.51 2.58 0.56
CA HIS A 58 -18.21 1.45 1.18
C HIS A 58 -19.72 1.45 0.86
N ASP A 59 -20.21 2.43 0.08
CA ASP A 59 -21.59 2.48 -0.35
C ASP A 59 -21.74 1.80 -1.72
N SER A 60 -22.65 0.87 -1.85
CA SER A 60 -22.91 0.19 -3.11
C SER A 60 -23.95 0.88 -3.99
N SER A 61 -24.55 1.99 -3.52
CA SER A 61 -25.49 2.82 -4.24
C SER A 61 -24.80 3.97 -4.98
N ASP A 62 -25.56 4.91 -5.51
CA ASP A 62 -25.03 6.16 -6.11
C ASP A 62 -24.58 7.19 -5.06
N ALA A 63 -24.77 6.92 -3.76
CA ALA A 63 -24.20 7.71 -2.67
C ALA A 63 -22.75 7.29 -2.40
N ALA A 64 -22.12 7.88 -1.38
CA ALA A 64 -20.77 7.52 -0.98
C ALA A 64 -20.61 7.60 0.53
N LYS A 65 -19.93 6.62 1.12
CA LYS A 65 -19.53 6.62 2.54
C LYS A 65 -18.21 5.85 2.72
N ASP A 66 -17.32 6.38 3.53
CA ASP A 66 -16.11 5.68 3.90
C ASP A 66 -16.36 4.58 4.97
N PHE A 67 -15.30 3.87 5.37
CA PHE A 67 -15.39 2.76 6.35
C PHE A 67 -15.89 3.18 7.76
N ARG A 68 -15.98 4.49 8.03
CA ARG A 68 -16.56 5.05 9.25
C ARG A 68 -17.95 5.64 9.04
N CYS A 69 -18.53 5.42 7.86
CA CYS A 69 -19.75 6.05 7.37
C CYS A 69 -19.65 7.58 7.27
N GLY A 70 -18.44 8.09 7.17
CA GLY A 70 -18.15 9.50 6.95
C GLY A 70 -18.12 9.87 5.47
N SER A 71 -17.87 11.14 5.19
CA SER A 71 -17.90 11.74 3.86
C SER A 71 -16.51 11.83 3.20
N ARG A 72 -15.48 11.15 3.73
CA ARG A 72 -14.13 11.20 3.16
C ARG A 72 -13.93 10.17 2.05
N THR A 73 -14.83 10.20 1.08
CA THR A 73 -14.81 9.41 -0.14
C THR A 73 -15.75 10.03 -1.17
N TYR A 74 -15.86 9.45 -2.34
CA TYR A 74 -16.83 9.80 -3.38
C TYR A 74 -17.29 8.52 -4.09
N ASN A 75 -18.44 8.59 -4.78
CA ASN A 75 -19.07 7.44 -5.42
C ASN A 75 -18.08 6.66 -6.31
N ASN A 76 -18.00 5.36 -6.10
CA ASN A 76 -17.10 4.41 -6.78
C ASN A 76 -15.59 4.68 -6.56
N HIS A 77 -15.17 5.38 -5.50
CA HIS A 77 -13.76 5.53 -5.18
C HIS A 77 -13.14 4.20 -4.78
N ASP A 78 -12.17 3.70 -5.55
CA ASP A 78 -11.61 2.35 -5.42
C ASP A 78 -10.21 2.33 -4.76
N GLY A 79 -9.86 3.37 -4.01
CA GLY A 79 -8.53 3.44 -3.41
C GLY A 79 -8.43 4.33 -2.17
N THR A 80 -7.19 4.52 -1.73
CA THR A 80 -6.81 5.48 -0.70
C THR A 80 -6.04 6.62 -1.35
N ASP A 81 -6.53 7.85 -1.23
CA ASP A 81 -5.83 9.03 -1.71
C ASP A 81 -4.94 9.61 -0.61
N ILE A 82 -3.64 9.56 -0.84
CA ILE A 82 -2.62 10.12 0.04
C ILE A 82 -2.12 11.42 -0.57
N ARG A 83 -2.65 12.53 -0.07
CA ARG A 83 -2.39 13.88 -0.58
C ARG A 83 -1.17 14.51 0.08
N LEU A 84 -0.35 15.21 -0.71
CA LEU A 84 0.67 16.12 -0.20
C LEU A 84 0.03 17.42 0.28
N ILE A 85 0.73 18.13 1.16
CA ILE A 85 0.24 19.37 1.77
C ILE A 85 -0.06 20.45 0.72
N ASP A 86 0.76 20.56 -0.32
CA ASP A 86 0.62 21.53 -1.41
C ASP A 86 1.40 21.09 -2.67
N THR A 87 1.32 21.87 -3.73
CA THR A 87 2.05 21.63 -4.98
C THR A 87 3.55 21.91 -4.86
N GLN A 88 3.99 22.68 -3.87
CA GLN A 88 5.41 22.88 -3.63
C GLN A 88 6.07 21.61 -3.05
N ALA A 89 5.37 20.91 -2.16
CA ALA A 89 5.80 19.60 -1.66
C ALA A 89 5.92 18.58 -2.81
N GLU A 90 4.97 18.60 -3.77
CA GLU A 90 5.07 17.80 -4.99
C GLU A 90 6.32 18.15 -5.80
N LYS A 91 6.60 19.45 -6.05
CA LYS A 91 7.80 19.92 -6.80
C LYS A 91 9.11 19.53 -6.10
N ASN A 92 9.15 19.59 -4.77
CA ASN A 92 10.29 19.17 -3.96
C ASN A 92 10.54 17.65 -4.06
N GLY A 93 9.52 16.89 -4.43
CA GLY A 93 9.57 15.45 -4.64
C GLY A 93 9.22 14.66 -3.39
N ALA A 94 8.15 13.87 -3.47
CA ALA A 94 7.78 12.87 -2.50
C ALA A 94 7.83 11.49 -3.16
N SER A 95 8.70 10.61 -2.69
CA SER A 95 8.85 9.28 -3.29
C SER A 95 7.63 8.42 -2.99
N VAL A 96 7.14 7.71 -4.02
CA VAL A 96 6.18 6.62 -3.90
C VAL A 96 6.95 5.34 -3.66
N LEU A 97 6.53 4.57 -2.66
CA LEU A 97 7.19 3.36 -2.19
C LEU A 97 6.28 2.15 -2.34
N ALA A 98 6.86 0.97 -2.58
CA ALA A 98 6.10 -0.28 -2.61
C ALA A 98 5.48 -0.57 -1.24
N ALA A 99 4.16 -0.64 -1.16
CA ALA A 99 3.44 -0.91 0.08
C ALA A 99 3.68 -2.31 0.64
N ALA A 100 4.02 -3.28 -0.22
CA ALA A 100 4.45 -4.63 0.15
C ALA A 100 5.47 -5.16 -0.88
N ALA A 101 6.20 -6.21 -0.52
CA ALA A 101 7.08 -6.90 -1.45
C ALA A 101 6.26 -7.62 -2.53
N GLY A 102 6.76 -7.65 -3.79
CA GLY A 102 6.05 -8.33 -4.87
C GLY A 102 6.74 -8.18 -6.21
N ARG A 103 6.04 -8.59 -7.27
CA ARG A 103 6.48 -8.49 -8.67
C ARG A 103 5.69 -7.41 -9.39
N VAL A 104 6.37 -6.53 -10.07
CA VAL A 104 5.74 -5.52 -10.93
C VAL A 104 5.09 -6.20 -12.13
N LEU A 105 3.76 -6.05 -12.28
CA LEU A 105 3.02 -6.65 -13.40
C LEU A 105 3.05 -5.76 -14.65
N ARG A 106 2.88 -4.46 -14.44
CA ARG A 106 2.84 -3.47 -15.53
C ARG A 106 3.14 -2.09 -15.01
N THR A 107 3.63 -1.25 -15.92
CA THR A 107 3.91 0.17 -15.67
C THR A 107 3.35 1.01 -16.80
N ARG A 108 3.02 2.26 -16.51
CA ARG A 108 2.75 3.32 -17.49
C ARG A 108 3.44 4.59 -17.03
N ASP A 109 4.14 5.24 -17.96
CA ASP A 109 4.76 6.54 -17.76
C ASP A 109 4.60 7.40 -19.03
N GLY A 110 4.73 8.72 -18.91
CA GLY A 110 4.66 9.65 -20.04
C GLY A 110 3.39 10.50 -20.12
N VAL A 111 2.35 10.24 -19.28
CA VAL A 111 1.19 11.12 -19.15
C VAL A 111 1.63 12.41 -18.44
N SER A 112 1.22 13.57 -18.97
CA SER A 112 1.62 14.87 -18.42
C SER A 112 0.98 15.17 -17.07
N ASP A 113 1.72 15.85 -16.20
CA ASP A 113 1.25 16.31 -14.88
C ASP A 113 0.48 17.62 -15.05
N ILE A 114 -0.80 17.51 -15.38
CA ILE A 114 -1.70 18.65 -15.60
C ILE A 114 -3.01 18.35 -14.89
N SER A 115 -3.37 19.21 -13.92
CA SER A 115 -4.66 19.10 -13.23
C SER A 115 -5.82 19.07 -14.21
N ILE A 116 -6.81 18.20 -13.96
CA ILE A 116 -8.06 18.19 -14.76
C ILE A 116 -8.89 19.48 -14.63
N ARG A 117 -8.62 20.32 -13.62
CA ARG A 117 -9.18 21.68 -13.55
C ARG A 117 -8.73 22.54 -14.74
N VAL A 118 -7.54 22.27 -15.27
CA VAL A 118 -6.96 22.98 -16.44
C VAL A 118 -7.20 22.21 -17.73
N ALA A 119 -6.90 20.91 -17.76
CA ALA A 119 -6.97 20.10 -18.97
C ALA A 119 -8.39 19.62 -19.32
N GLY A 120 -9.27 19.52 -18.31
CA GLY A 120 -10.58 18.88 -18.42
C GLY A 120 -10.50 17.34 -18.40
N ARG A 121 -11.52 16.66 -17.89
CA ARG A 121 -11.59 15.20 -17.78
C ARG A 121 -11.41 14.47 -19.11
N ALA A 122 -11.93 15.03 -20.20
CA ALA A 122 -11.83 14.42 -21.54
C ALA A 122 -10.39 14.25 -22.02
N ALA A 123 -9.44 15.06 -21.55
CA ALA A 123 -8.02 14.97 -21.93
C ALA A 123 -7.32 13.71 -21.39
N VAL A 124 -7.89 13.09 -20.38
CA VAL A 124 -7.32 11.91 -19.69
C VAL A 124 -8.20 10.67 -19.82
N ALA A 125 -9.25 10.71 -20.67
CA ALA A 125 -10.14 9.58 -20.89
C ALA A 125 -9.37 8.30 -21.32
N GLY A 126 -9.60 7.18 -20.63
CA GLY A 126 -8.85 5.92 -20.78
C GLY A 126 -7.44 5.95 -20.16
N LYS A 127 -7.09 7.04 -19.49
CA LYS A 127 -5.82 7.22 -18.77
C LYS A 127 -6.04 7.82 -17.39
N GLU A 128 -7.15 7.54 -16.76
CA GLU A 128 -7.59 8.13 -15.49
C GLU A 128 -6.52 7.94 -14.40
N CYS A 129 -5.91 6.77 -14.32
CA CYS A 129 -4.79 6.49 -13.39
C CYS A 129 -3.52 7.31 -13.69
N GLY A 130 -3.41 7.95 -14.87
CA GLY A 130 -2.17 8.66 -15.26
C GLY A 130 -0.97 7.72 -15.38
N ASN A 131 0.19 8.17 -14.90
CA ASN A 131 1.38 7.34 -14.73
C ASN A 131 1.22 6.48 -13.49
N GLY A 132 1.68 5.23 -13.57
CA GLY A 132 1.49 4.33 -12.45
C GLY A 132 1.96 2.92 -12.73
N LEU A 133 1.71 2.03 -11.79
CA LEU A 133 2.11 0.64 -11.88
C LEU A 133 1.22 -0.27 -11.03
N VAL A 134 1.32 -1.56 -11.27
CA VAL A 134 0.65 -2.59 -10.49
C VAL A 134 1.69 -3.60 -10.02
N ILE A 135 1.61 -3.97 -8.73
CA ILE A 135 2.45 -5.00 -8.10
C ILE A 135 1.56 -6.17 -7.69
N ASP A 136 1.96 -7.38 -8.05
CA ASP A 136 1.42 -8.64 -7.53
C ASP A 136 2.26 -9.07 -6.31
N HIS A 137 1.58 -9.35 -5.21
CA HIS A 137 2.20 -9.76 -3.96
C HIS A 137 2.07 -11.25 -3.67
N GLY A 138 1.45 -12.01 -4.58
CA GLY A 138 1.06 -13.41 -4.37
C GLY A 138 -0.25 -13.54 -3.57
N ASP A 139 -0.73 -14.78 -3.44
CA ASP A 139 -1.94 -15.13 -2.67
C ASP A 139 -3.17 -14.28 -3.00
N GLY A 140 -3.29 -13.84 -4.25
CA GLY A 140 -4.38 -12.99 -4.76
C GLY A 140 -4.28 -11.51 -4.39
N TRP A 141 -3.23 -11.07 -3.70
CA TRP A 141 -3.02 -9.67 -3.34
C TRP A 141 -2.34 -8.89 -4.45
N SER A 142 -2.84 -7.69 -4.71
CA SER A 142 -2.18 -6.73 -5.60
C SER A 142 -2.41 -5.30 -5.13
N THR A 143 -1.46 -4.42 -5.51
CA THR A 143 -1.57 -2.97 -5.32
C THR A 143 -1.38 -2.24 -6.64
N GLN A 144 -2.13 -1.17 -6.83
CA GLN A 144 -2.01 -0.26 -7.96
C GLN A 144 -1.71 1.14 -7.44
N TYR A 145 -0.76 1.79 -8.08
CA TYR A 145 -0.28 3.14 -7.75
C TYR A 145 -0.57 4.05 -8.94
N CYS A 146 -1.32 5.12 -8.73
CA CYS A 146 -1.73 6.05 -9.77
C CYS A 146 -1.26 7.48 -9.49
N HIS A 147 -1.37 8.33 -10.51
CA HIS A 147 -1.06 9.76 -10.51
C HIS A 147 0.43 10.09 -10.27
N LEU A 148 1.33 9.14 -10.60
CA LEU A 148 2.77 9.36 -10.47
C LEU A 148 3.23 10.47 -11.43
N ARG A 149 4.31 11.15 -11.05
CA ARG A 149 4.94 12.19 -11.86
C ARG A 149 5.46 11.62 -13.17
N LYS A 150 5.28 12.34 -14.25
CA LYS A 150 5.81 11.98 -15.58
C LYS A 150 7.32 11.81 -15.54
N GLY A 151 7.79 10.68 -16.07
CA GLY A 151 9.22 10.34 -16.15
C GLY A 151 9.83 9.89 -14.81
N SER A 152 9.01 9.63 -13.79
CA SER A 152 9.50 9.26 -12.45
C SER A 152 9.45 7.77 -12.14
N VAL A 153 8.76 6.95 -12.93
CA VAL A 153 8.65 5.51 -12.68
C VAL A 153 10.03 4.87 -12.88
N VAL A 154 10.56 4.23 -11.82
CA VAL A 154 11.92 3.69 -11.80
C VAL A 154 12.00 2.17 -11.83
N VAL A 155 10.86 1.51 -11.93
CA VAL A 155 10.75 0.04 -11.99
C VAL A 155 10.17 -0.43 -13.33
N MET A 156 10.47 -1.67 -13.70
CA MET A 156 10.01 -2.27 -14.96
C MET A 156 9.12 -3.50 -14.69
N PRO A 157 8.27 -3.89 -15.65
CA PRO A 157 7.55 -5.16 -15.59
C PRO A 157 8.48 -6.34 -15.30
N ASP A 158 7.99 -7.31 -14.53
CA ASP A 158 8.69 -8.50 -14.02
C ASP A 158 9.76 -8.24 -12.94
N GLU A 159 10.07 -6.98 -12.62
CA GLU A 159 10.97 -6.66 -11.53
C GLU A 159 10.37 -7.07 -10.16
N VAL A 160 11.20 -7.64 -9.30
CA VAL A 160 10.81 -7.99 -7.92
C VAL A 160 11.27 -6.88 -6.99
N VAL A 161 10.34 -6.29 -6.28
CA VAL A 161 10.57 -5.20 -5.34
C VAL A 161 10.33 -5.64 -3.91
N LYS A 162 11.06 -5.03 -2.97
CA LYS A 162 10.81 -5.20 -1.53
C LYS A 162 9.82 -4.15 -1.04
N ALA A 163 9.13 -4.41 0.06
CA ALA A 163 8.37 -3.39 0.76
C ALA A 163 9.26 -2.17 1.06
N GLY A 164 8.75 -0.97 0.82
CA GLY A 164 9.49 0.29 0.96
C GLY A 164 10.45 0.62 -0.18
N ALA A 165 10.57 -0.22 -1.23
CA ALA A 165 11.39 0.11 -2.39
C ALA A 165 10.80 1.31 -3.17
N PRO A 166 11.62 2.24 -3.69
CA PRO A 166 11.13 3.37 -4.48
C PRO A 166 10.54 2.90 -5.80
N LEU A 167 9.38 3.45 -6.17
CA LEU A 167 8.65 3.14 -7.40
C LEU A 167 8.60 4.32 -8.37
N GLY A 168 8.61 5.52 -7.85
CA GLY A 168 8.48 6.78 -8.57
C GLY A 168 8.26 7.94 -7.62
N MET A 169 7.64 9.01 -8.08
CA MET A 169 7.30 10.19 -7.27
C MET A 169 5.80 10.49 -7.37
N VAL A 170 5.23 11.04 -6.31
CA VAL A 170 3.89 11.63 -6.35
C VAL A 170 3.86 12.71 -7.43
N GLY A 171 2.82 12.71 -8.23
CA GLY A 171 2.63 13.65 -9.32
C GLY A 171 1.19 14.13 -9.46
N LEU A 172 0.85 14.57 -10.67
CA LEU A 172 -0.44 15.17 -11.02
C LEU A 172 -0.96 14.65 -12.36
N SER A 173 -0.59 13.42 -12.74
CA SER A 173 -0.96 12.82 -14.02
C SER A 173 -2.28 12.06 -13.93
N GLY A 174 -3.07 12.07 -15.01
CA GLY A 174 -4.37 11.38 -15.07
C GLY A 174 -5.52 12.21 -14.54
N GLU A 175 -6.58 11.56 -14.04
CA GLU A 175 -7.78 12.23 -13.54
C GLU A 175 -7.59 12.67 -12.09
N THR A 176 -6.85 13.72 -11.90
CA THR A 176 -6.60 14.31 -10.57
C THR A 176 -6.59 15.83 -10.63
N GLU A 177 -7.00 16.46 -9.54
CA GLU A 177 -7.03 17.92 -9.38
C GLU A 177 -5.80 18.43 -8.61
N VAL A 178 -5.28 17.62 -7.70
CA VAL A 178 -4.20 17.98 -6.75
C VAL A 178 -3.17 16.86 -6.63
N PRO A 179 -1.92 17.16 -6.29
CA PRO A 179 -0.88 16.14 -6.14
C PRO A 179 -1.21 15.15 -5.02
N HIS A 180 -1.38 13.88 -5.40
CA HIS A 180 -1.58 12.79 -4.45
C HIS A 180 -1.16 11.44 -5.06
N LEU A 181 -0.94 10.45 -4.21
CA LEU A 181 -0.91 9.05 -4.59
C LEU A 181 -2.32 8.47 -4.40
N HIS A 182 -2.92 7.92 -5.47
CA HIS A 182 -4.07 7.04 -5.35
C HIS A 182 -3.58 5.59 -5.29
N LEU A 183 -3.82 4.92 -4.16
CA LEU A 183 -3.44 3.53 -3.92
C LEU A 183 -4.67 2.63 -3.90
N THR A 184 -4.82 1.76 -4.89
CA THR A 184 -5.84 0.70 -4.84
C THR A 184 -5.22 -0.60 -4.33
N VAL A 185 -5.85 -1.23 -3.35
CA VAL A 185 -5.49 -2.57 -2.85
C VAL A 185 -6.57 -3.56 -3.31
N ARG A 186 -6.16 -4.71 -3.85
CA ARG A 186 -7.09 -5.77 -4.26
C ARG A 186 -6.71 -7.10 -3.64
N HIS A 187 -7.74 -7.87 -3.28
CA HIS A 187 -7.61 -9.27 -2.90
C HIS A 187 -8.52 -10.12 -3.76
N ASN A 188 -7.94 -11.09 -4.49
CA ASN A 188 -8.64 -11.91 -5.49
C ASN A 188 -9.42 -11.06 -6.52
N GLY A 189 -8.80 -9.97 -6.97
CA GLY A 189 -9.38 -9.03 -7.94
C GLY A 189 -10.41 -8.05 -7.38
N THR A 190 -10.88 -8.22 -6.15
CA THR A 190 -11.83 -7.33 -5.50
C THR A 190 -11.09 -6.21 -4.75
N VAL A 191 -11.57 -4.97 -4.90
CA VAL A 191 -11.07 -3.82 -4.13
C VAL A 191 -11.34 -4.05 -2.65
N VAL A 192 -10.34 -3.73 -1.82
CA VAL A 192 -10.47 -3.79 -0.36
C VAL A 192 -9.94 -2.50 0.27
N ASP A 193 -10.59 -2.06 1.33
CA ASP A 193 -10.11 -0.92 2.11
C ASP A 193 -8.98 -1.37 3.06
N PRO A 194 -7.76 -0.82 2.92
CA PRO A 194 -6.63 -1.18 3.77
C PRO A 194 -6.80 -0.72 5.23
N PHE A 195 -7.73 0.18 5.52
CA PHE A 195 -8.06 0.59 6.90
C PHE A 195 -9.11 -0.30 7.56
N ALA A 196 -9.90 -1.04 6.75
CA ALA A 196 -11.05 -1.79 7.24
C ALA A 196 -11.28 -3.12 6.49
N TYR A 197 -10.20 -3.87 6.19
CA TYR A 197 -10.30 -5.15 5.50
C TYR A 197 -11.23 -6.13 6.20
N GLY A 198 -12.18 -6.69 5.44
CA GLY A 198 -13.18 -7.61 5.96
C GLY A 198 -14.28 -6.98 6.80
N GLN A 199 -14.43 -5.65 6.74
CA GLN A 199 -15.58 -4.99 7.36
C GLN A 199 -16.89 -5.51 6.76
N PRO A 200 -17.87 -5.88 7.59
CA PRO A 200 -19.17 -6.31 7.06
C PRO A 200 -19.84 -5.18 6.27
N PRO A 201 -20.54 -5.52 5.15
CA PRO A 201 -21.29 -4.53 4.39
C PRO A 201 -22.26 -3.71 5.28
N GLU A 202 -22.50 -2.46 4.91
CA GLU A 202 -23.43 -1.55 5.59
C GLU A 202 -23.11 -1.28 7.08
N THR A 203 -21.87 -1.56 7.53
CA THR A 203 -21.43 -1.23 8.88
C THR A 203 -20.38 -0.11 8.87
N CYS A 204 -20.22 0.60 9.99
CA CYS A 204 -19.24 1.68 10.14
C CYS A 204 -18.02 1.25 10.98
N SER A 205 -17.83 -0.06 11.15
CA SER A 205 -16.76 -0.67 11.94
C SER A 205 -16.67 -2.17 11.72
N GLY A 206 -15.67 -2.82 12.30
CA GLY A 206 -15.56 -4.29 12.32
C GLY A 206 -14.50 -4.86 11.38
N GLY A 207 -13.89 -4.05 10.52
CA GLY A 207 -12.75 -4.43 9.71
C GLY A 207 -11.43 -4.40 10.50
N ARG A 208 -10.39 -5.02 9.94
CA ARG A 208 -9.02 -4.94 10.46
C ARG A 208 -8.16 -4.08 9.55
N SER A 209 -7.22 -3.36 10.13
CA SER A 209 -6.20 -2.65 9.36
C SER A 209 -5.24 -3.63 8.69
N LEU A 210 -4.89 -3.38 7.42
CA LEU A 210 -3.78 -4.03 6.72
C LEU A 210 -2.47 -3.28 6.91
N TRP A 211 -2.49 -2.07 7.46
CA TRP A 211 -1.30 -1.28 7.69
C TRP A 211 -0.43 -1.86 8.80
N SER A 212 0.88 -1.74 8.63
CA SER A 212 1.87 -2.10 9.67
C SER A 212 1.62 -1.34 10.97
N ARG A 213 2.03 -1.91 12.11
CA ARG A 213 1.78 -1.33 13.43
C ARG A 213 2.17 0.16 13.57
N PRO A 214 3.32 0.66 13.07
CA PRO A 214 3.64 2.08 13.18
C PRO A 214 2.57 2.98 12.58
N ILE A 215 1.91 2.54 11.50
CA ILE A 215 0.83 3.29 10.86
C ILE A 215 -0.50 3.05 11.57
N SER A 216 -0.89 1.80 11.79
CA SER A 216 -2.18 1.48 12.43
C SER A 216 -2.29 2.03 13.85
N ASP A 217 -1.18 2.10 14.58
CA ASP A 217 -1.14 2.60 15.95
C ASP A 217 -1.15 4.14 16.01
N SER A 218 -0.59 4.82 15.01
CA SER A 218 -0.54 6.29 14.93
C SER A 218 -1.73 6.91 14.21
N PHE A 219 -2.28 6.22 13.20
CA PHE A 219 -3.40 6.75 12.42
C PHE A 219 -4.64 6.99 13.29
N ARG A 220 -5.23 8.19 13.15
CA ARG A 220 -6.49 8.56 13.77
C ARG A 220 -7.44 9.07 12.71
N TYR A 221 -8.56 8.40 12.53
CA TYR A 221 -9.60 8.88 11.64
C TYR A 221 -10.14 10.22 12.16
N GLN A 222 -10.22 11.18 11.26
CA GLN A 222 -10.85 12.48 11.50
C GLN A 222 -11.76 12.78 10.32
N GLU A 223 -12.96 13.24 10.57
CA GLU A 223 -13.88 13.66 9.50
C GLU A 223 -13.32 14.86 8.70
N ARG A 224 -12.55 15.70 9.36
CA ARG A 224 -11.93 16.90 8.80
C ARG A 224 -10.56 17.11 9.39
N GLU A 225 -9.63 17.52 8.55
CA GLU A 225 -8.26 17.84 8.95
C GLU A 225 -7.88 19.23 8.46
N ILE A 226 -7.20 20.01 9.30
CA ILE A 226 -6.53 21.23 8.89
C ILE A 226 -5.21 20.84 8.26
N MET A 227 -5.12 20.90 6.94
CA MET A 227 -3.92 20.51 6.21
C MET A 227 -2.82 21.55 6.32
N ASN A 228 -3.17 22.84 6.21
CA ASN A 228 -2.26 23.93 6.52
C ASN A 228 -3.05 25.21 6.82
N PHE A 229 -2.38 26.20 7.40
CA PHE A 229 -2.90 27.52 7.65
C PHE A 229 -1.80 28.57 7.39
N GLY A 230 -2.20 29.80 7.08
CA GLY A 230 -1.25 30.87 6.78
C GLY A 230 -1.89 32.24 6.83
N PHE A 231 -1.11 33.25 6.51
CA PHE A 231 -1.53 34.64 6.42
C PHE A 231 -1.45 35.13 4.98
N ALA A 232 -2.40 35.94 4.54
CA ALA A 232 -2.39 36.55 3.22
C ALA A 232 -2.78 38.03 3.33
N GLY A 233 -2.15 38.88 2.51
CA GLY A 233 -2.43 40.32 2.45
C GLY A 233 -3.65 40.68 1.59
N THR A 234 -4.20 39.71 0.85
CA THR A 234 -5.36 39.85 -0.03
C THR A 234 -6.22 38.58 0.07
N GLU A 235 -7.39 38.58 -0.56
CA GLU A 235 -8.22 37.38 -0.65
C GLU A 235 -7.43 36.20 -1.22
N ALA A 236 -7.37 35.10 -0.48
CA ALA A 236 -6.64 33.91 -0.87
C ALA A 236 -7.47 33.08 -1.85
N THR A 237 -6.92 32.78 -3.02
CA THR A 237 -7.50 31.83 -3.96
C THR A 237 -7.10 30.41 -3.59
N MET A 238 -7.91 29.41 -3.99
CA MET A 238 -7.56 27.99 -3.80
C MET A 238 -6.23 27.64 -4.46
N ASP A 239 -5.96 28.13 -5.66
CA ASP A 239 -4.66 27.91 -6.35
C ASP A 239 -3.49 28.52 -5.58
N GLY A 240 -3.65 29.73 -5.04
CA GLY A 240 -2.65 30.36 -4.18
C GLY A 240 -2.38 29.56 -2.92
N ILE A 241 -3.45 29.02 -2.37
CA ILE A 241 -3.44 28.14 -1.20
C ILE A 241 -2.72 26.82 -1.48
N GLU A 242 -3.11 26.14 -2.55
CA GLU A 242 -2.58 24.82 -2.93
C GLU A 242 -1.17 24.88 -3.50
N SER A 243 -0.76 26.02 -4.07
CA SER A 243 0.60 26.25 -4.56
C SER A 243 1.61 26.59 -3.46
N GLY A 244 1.15 26.87 -2.23
CA GLY A 244 2.03 27.36 -1.16
C GLY A 244 2.48 28.80 -1.37
N ALA A 245 1.97 29.51 -2.41
CA ALA A 245 2.41 30.87 -2.79
C ALA A 245 2.04 31.96 -1.77
N LEU A 246 1.19 31.64 -0.79
CA LEU A 246 0.75 32.60 0.22
C LEU A 246 1.65 32.69 1.45
N ALA A 247 2.79 32.02 1.44
CA ALA A 247 3.77 32.12 2.52
C ALA A 247 4.44 33.49 2.52
N GLY A 248 4.12 34.33 3.52
CA GLY A 248 4.88 35.55 3.81
C GLY A 248 4.09 36.86 3.90
N GLN A 249 2.75 36.88 3.89
CA GLN A 249 1.97 38.09 4.13
C GLN A 249 0.89 37.87 5.21
N PHE A 250 0.69 38.92 6.02
CA PHE A 250 0.05 38.83 7.34
C PHE A 250 -1.47 39.10 7.32
N ASP A 251 -2.29 38.14 6.91
CA ASP A 251 -3.70 38.06 7.33
C ASP A 251 -4.09 36.60 7.52
N LEU A 252 -4.80 36.29 8.61
CA LEU A 252 -5.10 34.91 8.96
C LEU A 252 -6.15 34.33 8.01
N VAL A 253 -5.76 33.38 7.16
CA VAL A 253 -6.68 32.58 6.36
C VAL A 253 -6.72 31.16 6.93
N LEU A 254 -7.85 30.82 7.55
CA LEU A 254 -8.11 29.45 8.03
C LEU A 254 -8.66 28.61 6.87
N ARG A 255 -8.00 27.46 6.61
CA ARG A 255 -8.45 26.45 5.66
C ARG A 255 -9.02 25.26 6.42
N VAL A 256 -10.25 24.94 6.16
CA VAL A 256 -10.96 23.78 6.73
C VAL A 256 -11.31 22.84 5.60
#